data_9474e94defedd57b60752e70bcd5143f
#
_entry.id   9474e94defedd57b60752e70bcd5143f
#
_cell.length_a   1.000
_cell.length_b   1.000
_cell.length_c   1.000
_cell.angle_alpha   90.00
_cell.angle_beta   90.00
_cell.angle_gamma   90.00
#
_symmetry.space_group_name_H-M   'P 1'
#
loop_
_entity.id
_entity.type
_entity.pdbx_description
1 polymer ?
#
loop_
_entity_poly.entity_id
_entity_poly.type
_entity_poly.pdbx_seq_one_letter_code
_entity_poly.pdbx_strand_id
1 'polypeptide(L)'
;MENLRSILHKMEDSLGDLESILMEELNQLKRLQINPVSLQIVSDSKSQQLSTIGYYDDMRKQLEAAMHISAPYQQNARFATQWQAITLKVKKAQSMNMKIYELLDMHMQKIDKLKKLLGKSETTSTLYGSAGQTRAPVSGNVYNISV
;
A
#
# COMPACT_ATOMS: atom_id res chain seq x y z
N MET A 1 3.43 16.79 -22.96
CA MET A 1 4.24 16.92 -21.76
C MET A 1 3.34 17.01 -20.53
N GLU A 2 3.58 16.14 -19.58
CA GLU A 2 2.77 16.14 -18.36
C GLU A 2 3.12 17.36 -17.52
N ASN A 3 2.11 18.01 -16.96
CA ASN A 3 2.33 19.09 -16.02
C ASN A 3 2.07 18.60 -14.59
N LEU A 4 2.45 19.41 -13.60
CA LEU A 4 2.33 19.04 -12.20
C LEU A 4 0.87 18.76 -11.81
N ARG A 5 -0.06 19.57 -12.28
CA ARG A 5 -1.48 19.37 -12.00
C ARG A 5 -1.97 18.00 -12.45
N SER A 6 -1.57 17.59 -13.65
CA SER A 6 -1.92 16.28 -14.20
C SER A 6 -1.30 15.15 -13.38
N ILE A 7 -0.05 15.29 -13.00
CA ILE A 7 0.63 14.30 -12.17
C ILE A 7 -0.03 14.17 -10.81
N LEU A 8 -0.35 15.27 -10.16
CA LEU A 8 -1.05 15.24 -8.87
C LEU A 8 -2.41 14.56 -8.98
N HIS A 9 -3.13 14.83 -10.07
CA HIS A 9 -4.41 14.18 -10.32
C HIS A 9 -4.26 12.66 -10.48
N LYS A 10 -3.25 12.23 -11.24
CA LYS A 10 -2.96 10.81 -11.42
C LYS A 10 -2.54 10.15 -10.11
N MET A 11 -1.79 10.83 -9.28
CA MET A 11 -1.44 10.32 -7.96
C MET A 11 -2.69 10.14 -7.10
N GLU A 12 -3.57 11.11 -7.11
CA GLU A 12 -4.81 11.04 -6.34
C GLU A 12 -5.67 9.86 -6.79
N ASP A 13 -5.85 9.69 -8.09
CA ASP A 13 -6.61 8.57 -8.66
C ASP A 13 -5.95 7.23 -8.30
N SER A 14 -4.64 7.15 -8.42
CA SER A 14 -3.89 5.93 -8.11
C SER A 14 -4.01 5.56 -6.63
N LEU A 15 -4.03 6.56 -5.75
CA LEU A 15 -4.24 6.33 -4.32
C LEU A 15 -5.67 5.87 -4.03
N GLY A 16 -6.65 6.35 -4.78
CA GLY A 16 -8.02 5.84 -4.69
C GLY A 16 -8.10 4.37 -5.09
N ASP A 17 -7.42 3.99 -6.16
CA ASP A 17 -7.32 2.59 -6.58
C ASP A 17 -6.62 1.74 -5.53
N LEU A 18 -5.56 2.25 -4.93
CA LEU A 18 -4.87 1.56 -3.84
C LEU A 18 -5.81 1.33 -2.66
N GLU A 19 -6.61 2.33 -2.30
CA GLU A 19 -7.57 2.19 -1.22
C GLU A 19 -8.54 1.02 -1.48
N SER A 20 -9.03 0.90 -2.70
CA SER A 20 -9.91 -0.22 -3.07
C SER A 20 -9.20 -1.56 -2.94
N ILE A 21 -7.95 -1.65 -3.35
CA ILE A 21 -7.14 -2.86 -3.23
C ILE A 21 -6.94 -3.22 -1.75
N LEU A 22 -6.60 -2.23 -0.92
CA LEU A 22 -6.40 -2.44 0.51
C LEU A 22 -7.69 -2.87 1.19
N MET A 23 -8.83 -2.32 0.78
CA MET A 23 -10.13 -2.72 1.30
C MET A 23 -10.42 -4.18 0.97
N GLU A 24 -10.13 -4.62 -0.25
CA GLU A 24 -10.31 -6.01 -0.64
C GLU A 24 -9.38 -6.94 0.16
N GLU A 25 -8.14 -6.56 0.33
CA GLU A 25 -7.19 -7.33 1.13
C GLU A 25 -7.70 -7.46 2.57
N LEU A 26 -8.14 -6.36 3.14
CA LEU A 26 -8.68 -6.33 4.50
C LEU A 26 -9.91 -7.23 4.64
N ASN A 27 -10.83 -7.16 3.67
CA ASN A 27 -12.04 -7.97 3.67
C ASN A 27 -11.71 -9.46 3.59
N GLN A 28 -10.75 -9.84 2.77
CA GLN A 28 -10.33 -11.24 2.66
C GLN A 28 -9.72 -11.75 3.97
N LEU A 29 -8.93 -10.92 4.64
CA LEU A 29 -8.28 -11.29 5.90
C LEU A 29 -9.26 -11.38 7.07
N LYS A 30 -10.44 -10.78 6.96
CA LYS A 30 -11.48 -10.88 7.98
C LYS A 30 -12.30 -12.17 7.87
N ARG A 31 -12.17 -12.91 6.79
CA ARG A 31 -12.92 -14.16 6.60
C ARG A 31 -12.41 -15.23 7.56
N LEU A 32 -13.30 -16.16 7.92
CA LEU A 32 -12.94 -17.28 8.76
C LEU A 32 -11.91 -18.18 8.10
N GLN A 33 -12.07 -18.38 6.80
CA GLN A 33 -11.10 -19.12 5.99
C GLN A 33 -10.55 -18.21 4.92
N ILE A 34 -9.22 -18.16 4.85
CA ILE A 34 -8.53 -17.36 3.87
C ILE A 34 -8.26 -18.19 2.63
N ASN A 35 -8.54 -17.63 1.46
CA ASN A 35 -8.18 -18.24 0.19
C ASN A 35 -6.80 -17.72 -0.21
N PRO A 36 -5.75 -18.56 -0.15
CA PRO A 36 -4.39 -18.09 -0.42
C PRO A 36 -4.20 -17.56 -1.84
N VAL A 37 -4.89 -18.14 -2.82
CA VAL A 37 -4.77 -17.73 -4.22
C VAL A 37 -5.36 -16.33 -4.40
N SER A 38 -6.56 -16.09 -3.91
CA SER A 38 -7.20 -14.78 -3.97
C SER A 38 -6.38 -13.73 -3.25
N LEU A 39 -5.84 -14.07 -2.10
CA LEU A 39 -5.03 -13.15 -1.32
C LEU A 39 -3.73 -12.79 -2.04
N GLN A 40 -3.12 -13.76 -2.73
CA GLN A 40 -1.92 -13.51 -3.51
C GLN A 40 -2.19 -12.57 -4.68
N ILE A 41 -3.32 -12.76 -5.35
CA ILE A 41 -3.73 -11.87 -6.46
C ILE A 41 -3.87 -10.44 -5.97
N VAL A 42 -4.49 -10.23 -4.82
CA VAL A 42 -4.65 -8.90 -4.23
C VAL A 42 -3.28 -8.32 -3.84
N SER A 43 -2.42 -9.15 -3.27
CA SER A 43 -1.07 -8.74 -2.89
C SER A 43 -0.25 -8.29 -4.10
N ASP A 44 -0.36 -9.02 -5.21
CA ASP A 44 0.32 -8.66 -6.46
C ASP A 44 -0.22 -7.35 -7.02
N SER A 45 -1.53 -7.17 -6.99
CA SER A 45 -2.17 -5.92 -7.42
C SER A 45 -1.70 -4.74 -6.57
N LYS A 46 -1.59 -4.94 -5.26
CA LYS A 46 -1.10 -3.94 -4.32
C LYS A 46 0.33 -3.52 -4.66
N SER A 47 1.21 -4.48 -4.90
CA SER A 47 2.60 -4.20 -5.26
C SER A 47 2.70 -3.40 -6.55
N GLN A 48 1.91 -3.78 -7.54
CA GLN A 48 1.88 -3.11 -8.83
C GLN A 48 1.36 -1.67 -8.68
N GLN A 49 0.33 -1.48 -7.88
CA GLN A 49 -0.24 -0.16 -7.64
C GLN A 49 0.74 0.75 -6.89
N LEU A 50 1.46 0.21 -5.91
CA LEU A 50 2.49 0.97 -5.20
C LEU A 50 3.61 1.42 -6.13
N SER A 51 4.00 0.57 -7.07
CA SER A 51 5.00 0.93 -8.08
C SER A 51 4.50 2.08 -8.96
N THR A 52 3.25 2.04 -9.34
CA THR A 52 2.63 3.10 -10.15
C THR A 52 2.64 4.43 -9.40
N ILE A 53 2.27 4.42 -8.13
CA ILE A 53 2.27 5.61 -7.28
C ILE A 53 3.68 6.16 -7.14
N GLY A 54 4.65 5.28 -6.90
CA GLY A 54 6.06 5.66 -6.82
C GLY A 54 6.56 6.32 -8.08
N TYR A 55 6.16 5.83 -9.23
CA TYR A 55 6.51 6.41 -10.52
C TYR A 55 5.98 7.85 -10.64
N TYR A 56 4.72 8.08 -10.31
CA TYR A 56 4.16 9.43 -10.34
C TYR A 56 4.81 10.34 -9.30
N ASP A 57 5.14 9.82 -8.15
CA ASP A 57 5.82 10.60 -7.11
C ASP A 57 7.19 11.07 -7.58
N ASP A 58 7.93 10.22 -8.27
CA ASP A 58 9.21 10.60 -8.86
C ASP A 58 9.05 11.66 -9.94
N MET A 59 8.04 11.54 -10.79
CA MET A 59 7.73 12.56 -11.79
C MET A 59 7.38 13.90 -11.14
N ARG A 60 6.59 13.85 -10.05
CA ARG A 60 6.26 15.05 -9.29
C ARG A 60 7.52 15.76 -8.81
N LYS A 61 8.45 15.01 -8.23
CA LYS A 61 9.70 15.57 -7.71
C LYS A 61 10.54 16.19 -8.81
N GLN A 62 10.58 15.57 -9.99
CA GLN A 62 11.29 16.13 -11.14
C GLN A 62 10.68 17.45 -11.59
N LEU A 63 9.35 17.50 -11.65
CA LEU A 63 8.65 18.72 -12.03
C LEU A 63 8.83 19.82 -10.99
N GLU A 64 8.83 19.47 -9.72
CA GLU A 64 9.09 20.42 -8.64
C GLU A 64 10.48 21.06 -8.79
N ALA A 65 11.48 20.24 -9.08
CA ALA A 65 12.83 20.73 -9.31
C ALA A 65 12.90 21.70 -10.50
N ALA A 66 12.22 21.36 -11.59
CA ALA A 66 12.19 22.18 -12.79
C ALA A 66 11.44 23.51 -12.59
N MET A 67 10.40 23.49 -11.77
CA MET A 67 9.56 24.66 -11.52
C MET A 67 10.03 25.48 -10.30
N HIS A 68 11.01 24.98 -9.57
CA HIS A 68 11.52 25.62 -8.34
C HIS A 68 10.43 25.78 -7.27
N ILE A 69 9.56 24.79 -7.15
CA ILE A 69 8.54 24.74 -6.11
C ILE A 69 8.64 23.41 -5.36
N SER A 70 7.99 23.32 -4.22
CA SER A 70 7.99 22.08 -3.43
C SER A 70 6.69 21.95 -2.65
N ALA A 71 6.35 20.68 -2.36
CA ALA A 71 5.22 20.39 -1.48
C ALA A 71 5.48 21.05 -0.11
N PRO A 72 4.46 21.55 0.56
CA PRO A 72 3.01 21.43 0.30
C PRO A 72 2.41 22.49 -0.61
N TYR A 73 3.20 23.16 -1.42
CA TYR A 73 2.74 24.12 -2.43
C TYR A 73 2.01 25.33 -1.83
N GLN A 74 2.55 25.89 -0.79
CA GLN A 74 1.89 26.97 -0.03
C GLN A 74 1.59 28.21 -0.89
N GLN A 75 2.35 28.40 -1.95
CA GLN A 75 2.20 29.58 -2.82
C GLN A 75 1.14 29.37 -3.90
N ASN A 76 0.58 28.19 -4.04
CA ASN A 76 -0.44 27.89 -5.03
C ASN A 76 -1.60 27.16 -4.39
N ALA A 77 -2.72 27.83 -4.26
CA ALA A 77 -3.89 27.29 -3.55
C ALA A 77 -4.43 26.01 -4.19
N ARG A 78 -4.40 25.89 -5.51
CA ARG A 78 -4.88 24.70 -6.21
C ARG A 78 -3.99 23.50 -5.94
N PHE A 79 -2.69 23.67 -6.06
CA PHE A 79 -1.74 22.60 -5.76
C PHE A 79 -1.78 22.22 -4.29
N ALA A 80 -1.90 23.20 -3.40
CA ALA A 80 -2.01 22.94 -1.97
C ALA A 80 -3.25 22.09 -1.65
N THR A 81 -4.38 22.40 -2.27
CA THR A 81 -5.63 21.65 -2.07
C THR A 81 -5.49 20.21 -2.60
N GLN A 82 -4.93 20.03 -3.78
CA GLN A 82 -4.67 18.71 -4.33
C GLN A 82 -3.72 17.92 -3.45
N TRP A 83 -2.67 18.57 -2.96
CA TRP A 83 -1.69 17.92 -2.10
C TRP A 83 -2.29 17.48 -0.77
N GLN A 84 -3.17 18.31 -0.18
CA GLN A 84 -3.89 17.93 1.03
C GLN A 84 -4.75 16.68 0.81
N ALA A 85 -5.45 16.61 -0.33
CA ALA A 85 -6.25 15.43 -0.67
C ALA A 85 -5.37 14.19 -0.81
N ILE A 86 -4.22 14.32 -1.47
CA ILE A 86 -3.24 13.23 -1.61
C ILE A 86 -2.73 12.80 -0.23
N THR A 87 -2.37 13.74 0.61
CA THR A 87 -1.87 13.46 1.97
C THR A 87 -2.90 12.69 2.80
N LEU A 88 -4.16 13.08 2.72
CA LEU A 88 -5.23 12.38 3.44
C LEU A 88 -5.39 10.96 2.95
N LYS A 89 -5.31 10.74 1.64
CA LYS A 89 -5.39 9.39 1.07
C LYS A 89 -4.20 8.52 1.47
N VAL A 90 -3.01 9.09 1.51
CA VAL A 90 -1.82 8.38 1.98
C VAL A 90 -1.98 7.95 3.43
N LYS A 91 -2.43 8.85 4.29
CA LYS A 91 -2.66 8.54 5.71
C LYS A 91 -3.69 7.43 5.89
N LYS A 92 -4.76 7.49 5.11
CA LYS A 92 -5.80 6.45 5.15
C LYS A 92 -5.23 5.11 4.70
N ALA A 93 -4.45 5.10 3.62
CA ALA A 93 -3.80 3.88 3.14
C ALA A 93 -2.85 3.30 4.20
N GLN A 94 -2.07 4.13 4.87
CA GLN A 94 -1.19 3.70 5.95
C GLN A 94 -1.99 3.05 7.09
N SER A 95 -3.09 3.66 7.49
CA SER A 95 -3.95 3.14 8.55
C SER A 95 -4.54 1.78 8.17
N MET A 96 -5.02 1.65 6.94
CA MET A 96 -5.56 0.38 6.44
C MET A 96 -4.48 -0.70 6.39
N ASN A 97 -3.29 -0.33 5.94
CA ASN A 97 -2.18 -1.27 5.84
C ASN A 97 -1.73 -1.78 7.21
N MET A 98 -1.77 -0.94 8.22
CA MET A 98 -1.50 -1.37 9.60
C MET A 98 -2.50 -2.42 10.08
N LYS A 99 -3.78 -2.22 9.79
CA LYS A 99 -4.81 -3.21 10.12
C LYS A 99 -4.60 -4.53 9.39
N ILE A 100 -4.18 -4.46 8.14
CA ILE A 100 -3.84 -5.64 7.36
C ILE A 100 -2.73 -6.43 8.03
N TYR A 101 -1.67 -5.76 8.47
CA TYR A 101 -0.57 -6.42 9.18
C TYR A 101 -1.02 -7.05 10.49
N GLU A 102 -1.87 -6.36 11.24
CA GLU A 102 -2.41 -6.92 12.48
C GLU A 102 -3.19 -8.21 12.22
N LEU A 103 -4.02 -8.23 11.18
CA LEU A 103 -4.79 -9.41 10.83
C LEU A 103 -3.90 -10.54 10.32
N LEU A 104 -2.89 -10.21 9.51
CA LEU A 104 -1.92 -11.19 9.04
C LEU A 104 -1.19 -11.83 10.21
N ASP A 105 -0.75 -11.03 11.16
CA ASP A 105 -0.06 -11.51 12.36
C ASP A 105 -0.96 -12.46 13.15
N MET A 106 -2.23 -12.12 13.33
CA MET A 106 -3.20 -12.99 13.99
C MET A 106 -3.34 -14.34 13.29
N HIS A 107 -3.42 -14.34 11.96
CA HIS A 107 -3.52 -15.58 11.20
C HIS A 107 -2.24 -16.42 11.31
N MET A 108 -1.09 -15.78 11.27
CA MET A 108 0.20 -16.46 11.44
C MET A 108 0.31 -17.10 12.82
N GLN A 109 -0.13 -16.41 13.86
CA GLN A 109 -0.15 -16.95 15.22
C GLN A 109 -1.07 -18.16 15.34
N LYS A 110 -2.21 -18.13 14.68
CA LYS A 110 -3.12 -19.29 14.65
C LYS A 110 -2.47 -20.49 13.99
N ILE A 111 -1.79 -20.28 12.88
CA ILE A 111 -1.08 -21.34 12.17
C ILE A 111 0.00 -21.95 13.07
N ASP A 112 0.78 -21.12 13.76
CA ASP A 112 1.83 -21.57 14.65
C ASP A 112 1.26 -22.39 15.81
N LYS A 113 0.14 -21.99 16.37
CA LYS A 113 -0.53 -22.75 17.43
C LYS A 113 -0.99 -24.11 16.93
N LEU A 114 -1.56 -24.16 15.73
CA LEU A 114 -1.98 -25.43 15.13
C LEU A 114 -0.80 -26.36 14.88
N LYS A 115 0.32 -25.83 14.40
CA LYS A 115 1.54 -26.61 14.22
C LYS A 115 2.00 -27.24 15.52
N LYS A 116 2.01 -26.47 16.59
CA LYS A 116 2.40 -26.96 17.92
C LYS A 116 1.47 -28.06 18.41
N LEU A 117 0.16 -27.87 18.22
CA LEU A 117 -0.83 -28.84 18.65
C LEU A 117 -0.71 -30.16 17.88
N LEU A 118 -0.39 -30.09 16.59
CA LEU A 118 -0.26 -31.26 15.74
C LEU A 118 1.10 -31.92 15.86
N GLY A 119 2.04 -31.32 16.57
CA GLY A 119 3.40 -31.83 16.68
C GLY A 119 4.17 -31.86 15.37
N LYS A 120 3.75 -31.10 14.39
CA LYS A 120 4.40 -31.01 13.08
C LYS A 120 5.16 -29.71 12.98
N SER A 121 6.45 -29.81 12.67
CA SER A 121 7.29 -28.64 12.50
C SER A 121 7.47 -28.25 11.04
N GLU A 122 7.06 -29.08 10.13
CA GLU A 122 7.38 -28.92 8.72
C GLU A 122 6.26 -28.36 7.88
N THR A 123 5.24 -27.84 8.47
CA THR A 123 4.19 -27.19 7.72
C THR A 123 4.73 -25.90 7.17
N THR A 124 5.03 -25.90 5.91
CA THR A 124 5.72 -24.78 5.29
C THR A 124 4.80 -23.83 4.59
N SER A 125 3.61 -24.28 4.31
CA SER A 125 2.68 -23.46 3.59
C SER A 125 2.29 -22.27 4.39
N THR A 126 2.67 -21.11 3.92
CA THR A 126 2.21 -19.86 4.50
C THR A 126 1.34 -19.15 3.49
N LEU A 127 0.51 -18.24 3.94
CA LEU A 127 -0.39 -17.51 3.06
C LEU A 127 0.35 -16.73 2.00
N TYR A 128 1.40 -16.07 2.40
CA TYR A 128 2.22 -15.32 1.46
C TYR A 128 3.50 -16.07 1.10
N GLY A 129 3.69 -17.27 1.59
CA GLY A 129 4.90 -18.03 1.39
C GLY A 129 6.12 -17.18 1.71
N SER A 130 7.10 -17.25 0.87
CA SER A 130 8.28 -16.39 1.02
C SER A 130 7.92 -14.92 0.94
N ALA A 131 6.78 -14.59 0.39
CA ALA A 131 6.33 -13.21 0.34
C ALA A 131 6.18 -12.59 1.72
N GLY A 132 6.03 -13.42 2.75
CA GLY A 132 6.05 -12.93 4.11
C GLY A 132 7.31 -12.16 4.43
N GLN A 133 8.42 -12.57 3.85
CA GLN A 133 9.70 -11.91 4.05
C GLN A 133 9.85 -10.65 3.21
N THR A 134 9.17 -10.58 2.09
CA THR A 134 9.28 -9.45 1.18
C THR A 134 8.24 -8.37 1.42
N ARG A 135 7.28 -8.64 2.26
CA ARG A 135 6.22 -7.66 2.53
C ARG A 135 6.73 -6.38 3.16
N ALA A 136 7.73 -6.47 4.02
CA ALA A 136 8.25 -5.28 4.67
C ALA A 136 8.73 -4.23 3.65
N PRO A 137 9.50 -4.60 2.60
CA PRO A 137 9.88 -3.64 1.57
C PRO A 137 8.68 -3.08 0.81
N VAL A 138 7.72 -3.94 0.46
CA VAL A 138 6.52 -3.50 -0.26
C VAL A 138 5.70 -2.53 0.58
N SER A 139 5.54 -2.87 1.85
CA SER A 139 4.81 -2.03 2.77
C SER A 139 5.49 -0.67 2.97
N GLY A 140 6.81 -0.68 3.02
CA GLY A 140 7.58 0.55 3.21
C GLY A 140 7.36 1.56 2.09
N ASN A 141 7.04 1.11 0.88
CA ASN A 141 6.81 2.02 -0.24
C ASN A 141 5.68 3.00 0.00
N VAL A 142 4.65 2.59 0.72
CA VAL A 142 3.55 3.50 1.06
C VAL A 142 4.05 4.64 1.93
N TYR A 143 4.97 4.35 2.81
CA TYR A 143 5.49 5.34 3.76
C TYR A 143 6.57 6.23 3.17
N ASN A 144 7.09 5.88 2.01
CA ASN A 144 8.14 6.64 1.36
C ASN A 144 7.60 7.80 0.52
N ILE A 145 6.31 7.88 0.34
CA ILE A 145 5.71 9.03 -0.33
C ILE A 145 5.82 10.22 0.61
N SER A 146 6.51 11.24 0.18
CA SER A 146 6.72 12.45 0.98
C SER A 146 5.41 13.22 1.13
N VAL A 147 5.03 13.46 2.33
CA VAL A 147 3.82 14.22 2.63
C VAL A 147 4.14 15.33 3.61
#